data_4b8372bf8e81b511ded452c573d2b3ce
#
_entry.id   4b8372bf8e81b511ded452c573d2b3ce
#
_cell.length_a   1.000
_cell.length_b   1.000
_cell.length_c   1.000
_cell.angle_alpha   90.00
_cell.angle_beta   90.00
_cell.angle_gamma   90.00
#
_symmetry.space_group_name_H-M   'P 1'
#
loop_
_entity.id
_entity.type
_entity.pdbx_description
1 polymer ?
#
loop_
_entity_poly.entity_id
_entity_poly.type
_entity_poly.pdbx_seq_one_letter_code
_entity_poly.pdbx_strand_id
1 'polypeptide(L)'
;PHPAGLAGTHIHFLEGVNVERMVWTVGYQDVIAIGRLFLDGQLYTERVIALSGPQVENPRLLRTRLGADMQALTAGQLKAGDNRMISGSVLGGRTVLGATAYLGRYHNQISVLLEGRHREFMGWFSPGVKKHSNLGIYLSNFLGLRPLAMTTNTNGSQRAMVPVGSYETVVPQDYLPTHLLRALIVGDTEMA
;
A
#
# COMPACT_ATOMS: atom_id res chain seq x y z
N PRO A 1 -4.40 -11.14 7.46
CA PRO A 1 -5.28 -10.27 6.68
C PRO A 1 -5.14 -8.80 7.10
N HIS A 2 -5.34 -7.87 6.17
CA HIS A 2 -5.39 -6.44 6.48
C HIS A 2 -6.71 -6.09 7.21
N PRO A 3 -6.72 -5.26 8.28
CA PRO A 3 -5.57 -4.59 8.90
C PRO A 3 -4.93 -5.38 10.06
N ALA A 4 -5.40 -6.57 10.39
CA ALA A 4 -4.95 -7.37 11.54
C ALA A 4 -3.45 -7.65 11.53
N GLY A 5 -2.84 -7.79 10.34
CA GLY A 5 -1.40 -8.03 10.20
C GLY A 5 -0.49 -6.80 10.33
N LEU A 6 -1.05 -5.62 10.54
CA LEU A 6 -0.26 -4.40 10.72
C LEU A 6 0.33 -4.33 12.13
N ALA A 7 1.57 -3.86 12.23
CA ALA A 7 2.26 -3.71 13.50
C ALA A 7 1.48 -2.81 14.48
N GLY A 8 0.95 -1.69 13.99
CA GLY A 8 0.16 -0.77 14.81
C GLY A 8 -1.09 -1.40 15.43
N THR A 9 -1.78 -2.27 14.70
CA THR A 9 -2.92 -3.02 15.23
C THR A 9 -2.50 -3.97 16.36
N HIS A 10 -1.41 -4.72 16.16
CA HIS A 10 -0.89 -5.62 17.19
C HIS A 10 -0.47 -4.87 18.46
N ILE A 11 0.25 -3.76 18.29
CA ILE A 11 0.74 -2.95 19.41
C ILE A 11 -0.44 -2.41 20.22
N HIS A 12 -1.48 -1.91 19.55
CA HIS A 12 -2.68 -1.41 20.22
C HIS A 12 -3.30 -2.45 21.18
N PHE A 13 -3.44 -3.68 20.72
CA PHE A 13 -4.08 -4.75 21.50
C PHE A 13 -3.15 -5.41 22.53
N LEU A 14 -1.85 -5.38 22.35
CA LEU A 14 -0.90 -6.07 23.22
C LEU A 14 -0.29 -5.18 24.28
N GLU A 15 -0.01 -3.91 23.96
CA GLU A 15 0.78 -3.04 24.83
C GLU A 15 0.13 -1.70 25.19
N GLY A 16 -0.84 -1.22 24.45
CA GLY A 16 -1.48 0.06 24.70
C GLY A 16 -0.48 1.23 24.68
N VAL A 17 -0.20 1.77 23.52
CA VAL A 17 0.71 2.92 23.33
C VAL A 17 0.03 4.22 23.75
N ASN A 18 0.75 5.09 24.45
CA ASN A 18 0.34 6.42 24.84
C ASN A 18 1.50 7.42 24.73
N VAL A 19 1.30 8.66 25.16
CA VAL A 19 2.34 9.72 25.10
C VAL A 19 3.61 9.36 25.87
N GLU A 20 3.49 8.58 26.94
CA GLU A 20 4.60 8.19 27.81
C GLU A 20 5.30 6.90 27.33
N ARG A 21 4.68 6.14 26.44
CA ARG A 21 5.15 4.83 26.02
C ARG A 21 5.37 4.75 24.52
N MET A 22 6.63 4.66 24.13
CA MET A 22 7.05 4.48 22.74
C MET A 22 7.39 3.02 22.46
N VAL A 23 6.88 2.47 21.36
CA VAL A 23 7.17 1.11 20.90
C VAL A 23 7.83 1.15 19.52
N TRP A 24 8.89 0.36 19.36
CA TRP A 24 9.62 0.22 18.12
C TRP A 24 9.32 -1.11 17.46
N THR A 25 9.16 -1.10 16.14
CA THR A 25 8.99 -2.32 15.35
C THR A 25 10.18 -2.53 14.43
N VAL A 26 10.63 -3.78 14.31
CA VAL A 26 11.75 -4.17 13.44
C VAL A 26 11.28 -5.25 12.49
N GLY A 27 11.45 -5.03 11.18
CA GLY A 27 11.13 -6.01 10.16
C GLY A 27 12.09 -7.20 10.16
N TYR A 28 11.62 -8.37 9.74
CA TYR A 28 12.43 -9.62 9.77
C TYR A 28 13.74 -9.51 8.98
N GLN A 29 13.77 -8.79 7.85
CA GLN A 29 15.01 -8.58 7.09
C GLN A 29 15.99 -7.64 7.82
N ASP A 30 15.48 -6.73 8.63
CA ASP A 30 16.30 -5.86 9.47
C ASP A 30 16.87 -6.64 10.67
N VAL A 31 16.13 -7.59 11.24
CA VAL A 31 16.64 -8.52 12.26
C VAL A 31 17.80 -9.34 11.70
N ILE A 32 17.66 -9.85 10.47
CA ILE A 32 18.76 -10.58 9.80
C ILE A 32 19.96 -9.66 9.60
N ALA A 33 19.76 -8.41 9.17
CA ALA A 33 20.83 -7.45 8.95
C ALA A 33 21.57 -7.10 10.25
N ILE A 34 20.83 -6.93 11.35
CA ILE A 34 21.39 -6.72 12.68
C ILE A 34 22.22 -7.95 13.11
N GLY A 35 21.65 -9.15 12.98
CA GLY A 35 22.37 -10.40 13.31
C GLY A 35 23.67 -10.53 12.54
N ARG A 36 23.68 -10.27 11.22
CA ARG A 36 24.89 -10.30 10.39
C ARG A 36 25.91 -9.26 10.83
N LEU A 37 25.49 -8.04 11.17
CA LEU A 37 26.40 -7.02 11.65
C LEU A 37 27.14 -7.47 12.92
N PHE A 38 26.45 -8.08 13.87
CA PHE A 38 27.08 -8.53 15.11
C PHE A 38 27.89 -9.83 14.97
N LEU A 39 27.50 -10.73 14.07
CA LEU A 39 28.20 -11.99 13.86
C LEU A 39 29.42 -11.83 12.93
N ASP A 40 29.23 -11.14 11.83
CA ASP A 40 30.21 -11.08 10.75
C ASP A 40 30.99 -9.75 10.73
N GLY A 41 30.58 -8.74 11.52
CA GLY A 41 31.13 -7.39 11.50
C GLY A 41 30.91 -6.62 10.20
N GLN A 42 30.00 -7.11 9.33
CA GLN A 42 29.74 -6.53 8.01
C GLN A 42 28.33 -5.98 7.90
N LEU A 43 28.21 -4.83 7.22
CA LEU A 43 26.92 -4.23 6.94
C LEU A 43 26.17 -5.05 5.87
N TYR A 44 25.10 -5.68 6.26
CA TYR A 44 24.24 -6.45 5.36
C TYR A 44 23.24 -5.55 4.66
N THR A 45 23.48 -5.24 3.39
CA THR A 45 22.66 -4.32 2.58
C THR A 45 21.71 -5.03 1.63
N GLU A 46 21.79 -6.35 1.53
CA GLU A 46 20.94 -7.13 0.65
C GLU A 46 19.49 -7.15 1.11
N ARG A 47 18.55 -7.12 0.17
CA ARG A 47 17.12 -7.21 0.39
C ARG A 47 16.47 -8.14 -0.61
N VAL A 48 15.48 -8.89 -0.15
CA VAL A 48 14.56 -9.63 -1.01
C VAL A 48 13.25 -8.86 -1.04
N ILE A 49 12.83 -8.46 -2.24
CA ILE A 49 11.62 -7.67 -2.45
C ILE A 49 10.71 -8.35 -3.47
N ALA A 50 9.42 -8.07 -3.39
CA ALA A 50 8.45 -8.52 -4.39
C ALA A 50 8.32 -7.46 -5.51
N LEU A 51 8.50 -7.87 -6.76
CA LEU A 51 8.07 -7.10 -7.92
C LEU A 51 6.68 -7.60 -8.31
N SER A 52 5.67 -6.74 -8.20
CA SER A 52 4.27 -7.13 -8.31
C SER A 52 3.40 -6.04 -8.94
N GLY A 53 2.18 -6.40 -9.28
CA GLY A 53 1.18 -5.51 -9.85
C GLY A 53 0.73 -5.95 -11.24
N PRO A 54 -0.45 -5.49 -11.69
CA PRO A 54 -1.05 -5.89 -12.96
C PRO A 54 -0.23 -5.48 -14.19
N GLN A 55 0.65 -4.48 -14.04
CA GLN A 55 1.51 -3.98 -15.11
C GLN A 55 2.90 -4.64 -15.14
N VAL A 56 3.19 -5.56 -14.23
CA VAL A 56 4.42 -6.36 -14.28
C VAL A 56 4.18 -7.58 -15.16
N GLU A 57 5.08 -7.85 -16.11
CA GLU A 57 4.96 -9.01 -16.98
C GLU A 57 5.14 -10.33 -16.24
N ASN A 58 6.19 -10.41 -15.42
CA ASN A 58 6.52 -11.60 -14.64
C ASN A 58 6.68 -11.23 -13.16
N PRO A 59 5.59 -11.25 -12.37
CA PRO A 59 5.67 -11.01 -10.92
C PRO A 59 6.55 -12.05 -10.23
N ARG A 60 7.52 -11.59 -9.42
CA ARG A 60 8.48 -12.46 -8.75
C ARG A 60 9.18 -11.78 -7.58
N LEU A 61 9.91 -12.56 -6.81
CA LEU A 61 10.87 -12.04 -5.84
C LEU A 61 12.17 -11.65 -6.54
N LEU A 62 12.71 -10.51 -6.13
CA LEU A 62 14.01 -9.99 -6.58
C LEU A 62 14.95 -9.87 -5.40
N ARG A 63 16.20 -10.28 -5.59
CA ARG A 63 17.28 -9.97 -4.66
C ARG A 63 17.98 -8.70 -5.12
N THR A 64 18.06 -7.71 -4.27
CA THR A 64 18.58 -6.39 -4.56
C THR A 64 19.28 -5.78 -3.35
N ARG A 65 19.57 -4.49 -3.37
CA ARG A 65 20.17 -3.76 -2.25
C ARG A 65 19.23 -2.69 -1.72
N LEU A 66 19.45 -2.27 -0.49
CA LEU A 66 18.84 -1.08 0.09
C LEU A 66 19.04 0.12 -0.83
N GLY A 67 17.98 0.91 -1.07
CA GLY A 67 18.06 2.09 -1.92
C GLY A 67 18.33 1.82 -3.39
N ALA A 68 18.07 0.62 -3.89
CA ALA A 68 18.24 0.30 -5.31
C ALA A 68 17.37 1.19 -6.21
N ASP A 69 17.89 1.55 -7.38
CA ASP A 69 17.16 2.29 -8.39
C ASP A 69 16.01 1.45 -8.93
N MET A 70 14.79 1.94 -8.76
CA MET A 70 13.60 1.23 -9.17
C MET A 70 13.41 1.21 -10.69
N GLN A 71 13.90 2.22 -11.40
CA GLN A 71 13.84 2.23 -12.86
C GLN A 71 14.72 1.11 -13.43
N ALA A 72 15.93 0.95 -12.90
CA ALA A 72 16.81 -0.14 -13.30
C ALA A 72 16.23 -1.52 -12.96
N LEU A 73 15.59 -1.67 -11.80
CA LEU A 73 14.96 -2.92 -11.38
C LEU A 73 13.74 -3.32 -12.22
N THR A 74 13.04 -2.35 -12.80
CA THR A 74 11.82 -2.58 -13.59
C THR A 74 12.05 -2.51 -15.09
N ALA A 75 13.26 -2.18 -15.53
CA ALA A 75 13.61 -2.09 -16.96
C ALA A 75 13.28 -3.39 -17.71
N GLY A 76 12.51 -3.29 -18.79
CA GLY A 76 12.09 -4.44 -19.59
C GLY A 76 11.17 -5.44 -18.89
N GLN A 77 10.57 -5.06 -17.74
CA GLN A 77 9.69 -5.92 -16.95
C GLN A 77 8.23 -5.46 -16.94
N LEU A 78 7.97 -4.31 -17.54
CA LEU A 78 6.65 -3.67 -17.49
C LEU A 78 5.93 -3.79 -18.83
N LYS A 79 4.63 -4.01 -18.76
CA LYS A 79 3.74 -3.93 -19.91
C LYS A 79 3.70 -2.49 -20.44
N ALA A 80 3.39 -2.37 -21.74
CA ALA A 80 3.23 -1.06 -22.37
C ALA A 80 2.09 -0.26 -21.71
N GLY A 81 2.30 1.04 -21.58
CA GLY A 81 1.32 1.98 -20.99
C GLY A 81 1.96 3.02 -20.08
N ASP A 82 1.13 3.95 -19.61
CA ASP A 82 1.52 4.93 -18.61
C ASP A 82 1.48 4.26 -17.23
N ASN A 83 2.62 3.84 -16.74
CA ASN A 83 2.74 3.03 -15.55
C ASN A 83 3.11 3.86 -14.32
N ARG A 84 2.34 3.73 -13.24
CA ARG A 84 2.70 4.25 -11.93
C ARG A 84 3.49 3.20 -11.16
N MET A 85 4.78 3.48 -10.94
CA MET A 85 5.61 2.71 -10.03
C MET A 85 5.45 3.22 -8.61
N ILE A 86 5.32 2.28 -7.68
CA ILE A 86 5.13 2.55 -6.25
C ILE A 86 6.20 1.79 -5.49
N SER A 87 6.99 2.51 -4.70
CA SER A 87 7.86 1.91 -3.70
C SER A 87 7.03 1.52 -2.50
N GLY A 88 6.91 0.24 -2.22
CA GLY A 88 6.03 -0.31 -1.19
C GLY A 88 4.69 -0.84 -1.73
N SER A 89 3.74 -1.02 -0.84
CA SER A 89 2.40 -1.48 -1.18
C SER A 89 1.55 -0.38 -1.82
N VAL A 90 0.47 -0.77 -2.47
CA VAL A 90 -0.50 0.18 -3.03
C VAL A 90 -1.14 1.05 -1.94
N LEU A 91 -1.27 0.52 -0.71
CA LEU A 91 -1.93 1.21 0.40
C LEU A 91 -0.99 2.12 1.19
N GLY A 92 0.25 1.71 1.41
CA GLY A 92 1.19 2.43 2.28
C GLY A 92 2.50 2.85 1.60
N GLY A 93 2.61 2.64 0.29
CA GLY A 93 3.79 3.00 -0.48
C GLY A 93 3.78 4.45 -0.97
N ARG A 94 4.87 4.85 -1.61
CA ARG A 94 5.01 6.17 -2.24
C ARG A 94 5.22 6.06 -3.74
N THR A 95 4.66 6.97 -4.49
CA THR A 95 4.91 7.08 -5.94
C THR A 95 6.37 7.40 -6.21
N VAL A 96 6.93 6.78 -7.22
CA VAL A 96 8.31 6.95 -7.67
C VAL A 96 8.38 8.10 -8.66
N LEU A 97 9.04 9.19 -8.27
CA LEU A 97 9.19 10.40 -9.09
C LEU A 97 10.57 11.02 -8.88
N GLY A 98 11.32 11.29 -9.94
CA GLY A 98 12.58 12.03 -9.89
C GLY A 98 13.54 11.56 -8.79
N ALA A 99 13.83 12.42 -7.83
CA ALA A 99 14.74 12.14 -6.71
C ALA A 99 14.27 11.01 -5.78
N THR A 100 12.98 10.62 -5.83
CA THR A 100 12.43 9.51 -5.05
C THR A 100 12.39 8.18 -5.81
N ALA A 101 13.13 8.06 -6.91
CA ALA A 101 13.16 6.87 -7.77
C ALA A 101 13.84 5.64 -7.13
N TYR A 102 14.20 5.72 -5.88
CA TYR A 102 14.88 4.65 -5.16
C TYR A 102 13.95 3.90 -4.21
N LEU A 103 14.25 2.61 -4.01
CA LEU A 103 13.52 1.75 -3.08
C LEU A 103 13.58 2.33 -1.66
N GLY A 104 12.43 2.51 -1.05
CA GLY A 104 12.32 3.02 0.33
C GLY A 104 12.95 2.06 1.34
N ARG A 105 13.56 2.62 2.40
CA ARG A 105 14.30 1.87 3.44
C ARG A 105 13.50 0.70 4.03
N TYR A 106 12.21 0.90 4.25
CA TYR A 106 11.33 -0.08 4.88
C TYR A 106 10.40 -0.79 3.91
N HIS A 107 10.55 -0.56 2.60
CA HIS A 107 9.70 -1.16 1.59
C HIS A 107 10.29 -2.49 1.12
N ASN A 108 9.46 -3.53 1.14
CA ASN A 108 9.82 -4.88 0.72
C ASN A 108 9.13 -5.29 -0.59
N GLN A 109 8.56 -4.33 -1.30
CA GLN A 109 7.92 -4.58 -2.61
C GLN A 109 7.96 -3.34 -3.50
N ILE A 110 7.86 -3.62 -4.81
CA ILE A 110 7.58 -2.66 -5.87
C ILE A 110 6.22 -3.04 -6.43
N SER A 111 5.28 -2.10 -6.42
CA SER A 111 3.95 -2.29 -7.01
C SER A 111 3.81 -1.42 -8.25
N VAL A 112 3.32 -1.99 -9.36
CA VAL A 112 3.15 -1.24 -10.62
C VAL A 112 1.71 -1.34 -11.09
N LEU A 113 1.07 -0.18 -11.23
CA LEU A 113 -0.30 -0.02 -11.71
C LEU A 113 -0.32 0.78 -13.02
N LEU A 114 -1.33 0.54 -13.84
CA LEU A 114 -1.63 1.44 -14.96
C LEU A 114 -2.18 2.76 -14.42
N GLU A 115 -1.71 3.87 -14.96
CA GLU A 115 -2.22 5.18 -14.61
C GLU A 115 -3.64 5.36 -15.12
N GLY A 116 -4.57 5.61 -14.22
CA GLY A 116 -5.99 5.69 -14.50
C GLY A 116 -6.45 7.05 -15.02
N ARG A 117 -5.91 7.49 -16.16
CA ARG A 117 -6.30 8.78 -16.75
C ARG A 117 -7.60 8.73 -17.54
N HIS A 118 -8.03 7.54 -17.93
CA HIS A 118 -9.23 7.37 -18.73
C HIS A 118 -10.47 7.34 -17.85
N ARG A 119 -11.45 8.20 -18.17
CA ARG A 119 -12.78 8.20 -17.57
C ARG A 119 -13.76 7.48 -18.49
N GLU A 120 -14.33 6.39 -18.03
CA GLU A 120 -15.36 5.70 -18.79
C GLU A 120 -16.65 6.53 -18.81
N PHE A 121 -17.17 6.73 -20.01
CA PHE A 121 -18.50 7.32 -20.17
C PHE A 121 -19.57 6.34 -19.67
N MET A 122 -20.45 6.81 -18.79
CA MET A 122 -21.49 5.97 -18.14
C MET A 122 -20.96 4.66 -17.51
N GLY A 123 -19.74 4.67 -17.01
CA GLY A 123 -19.07 3.47 -16.44
C GLY A 123 -19.82 2.81 -15.29
N TRP A 124 -20.69 3.54 -14.59
CA TRP A 124 -21.56 3.04 -13.53
C TRP A 124 -22.71 2.17 -14.06
N PHE A 125 -23.11 2.31 -15.31
CA PHE A 125 -24.17 1.55 -15.97
C PHE A 125 -23.65 0.32 -16.71
N SER A 126 -22.33 0.11 -16.76
CA SER A 126 -21.74 -1.03 -17.45
C SER A 126 -21.92 -2.32 -16.65
N PRO A 127 -22.05 -3.50 -17.32
CA PRO A 127 -22.09 -4.80 -16.64
C PRO A 127 -20.89 -5.11 -15.76
N GLY A 128 -19.73 -4.48 -16.02
CA GLY A 128 -18.57 -4.47 -15.15
C GLY A 128 -17.87 -5.81 -14.97
N VAL A 129 -17.68 -6.58 -16.04
CA VAL A 129 -17.02 -7.90 -16.00
C VAL A 129 -15.60 -7.83 -15.40
N LYS A 130 -14.89 -6.71 -15.58
CA LYS A 130 -13.54 -6.47 -15.06
C LYS A 130 -13.49 -5.36 -14.01
N LYS A 131 -14.61 -5.01 -13.43
CA LYS A 131 -14.71 -3.93 -12.42
C LYS A 131 -14.85 -4.49 -11.02
N HIS A 132 -14.36 -3.72 -10.05
CA HIS A 132 -14.54 -3.97 -8.64
C HIS A 132 -15.59 -3.00 -8.06
N SER A 133 -16.43 -3.50 -7.17
CA SER A 133 -17.31 -2.68 -6.34
C SER A 133 -17.36 -3.26 -4.94
N ASN A 134 -17.37 -2.40 -3.94
CA ASN A 134 -17.55 -2.81 -2.55
C ASN A 134 -18.89 -3.50 -2.30
N LEU A 135 -19.94 -3.06 -3.01
CA LEU A 135 -21.27 -3.64 -2.91
C LEU A 135 -21.48 -4.90 -3.76
N GLY A 136 -20.48 -5.32 -4.52
CA GLY A 136 -20.57 -6.53 -5.36
C GLY A 136 -21.58 -6.49 -6.48
N ILE A 137 -21.93 -5.32 -6.98
CA ILE A 137 -23.01 -5.09 -7.97
C ILE A 137 -22.62 -5.45 -9.41
N TYR A 138 -21.34 -5.67 -9.71
CA TYR A 138 -20.86 -5.99 -11.05
C TYR A 138 -20.84 -7.49 -11.32
N LEU A 139 -20.94 -7.85 -12.60
CA LEU A 139 -20.85 -9.25 -13.04
C LEU A 139 -19.53 -9.94 -12.65
N SER A 140 -18.44 -9.18 -12.50
CA SER A 140 -17.16 -9.69 -12.01
C SER A 140 -17.29 -10.41 -10.65
N ASN A 141 -18.20 -9.94 -9.80
CA ASN A 141 -18.44 -10.57 -8.50
C ASN A 141 -19.18 -11.91 -8.64
N PHE A 142 -20.15 -11.98 -9.56
CA PHE A 142 -20.91 -13.20 -9.86
C PHE A 142 -20.05 -14.28 -10.54
N LEU A 143 -19.19 -13.85 -11.46
CA LEU A 143 -18.34 -14.77 -12.24
C LEU A 143 -17.09 -15.21 -11.47
N GLY A 144 -16.86 -14.68 -10.27
CA GLY A 144 -15.69 -15.01 -9.47
C GLY A 144 -14.36 -14.67 -10.13
N LEU A 145 -14.35 -13.75 -11.10
CA LEU A 145 -13.17 -13.36 -11.86
C LEU A 145 -12.20 -12.56 -11.00
N ARG A 146 -11.25 -13.24 -10.40
CA ARG A 146 -10.17 -12.63 -9.61
C ARG A 146 -8.85 -13.30 -9.97
N PRO A 147 -7.71 -12.58 -9.95
CA PRO A 147 -7.53 -11.17 -9.57
C PRO A 147 -7.96 -10.18 -10.65
N LEU A 148 -8.45 -9.01 -10.25
CA LEU A 148 -8.78 -7.89 -11.13
C LEU A 148 -7.56 -6.99 -11.33
N ALA A 149 -7.31 -6.55 -12.57
CA ALA A 149 -6.27 -5.58 -12.89
C ALA A 149 -6.72 -4.17 -12.47
N MET A 150 -6.44 -3.79 -11.22
CA MET A 150 -6.75 -2.47 -10.71
C MET A 150 -5.83 -1.41 -11.32
N THR A 151 -6.35 -0.19 -11.47
CA THR A 151 -5.63 1.00 -11.94
C THR A 151 -5.59 2.05 -10.85
N THR A 152 -4.95 3.20 -11.07
CA THR A 152 -4.99 4.33 -10.13
C THR A 152 -6.27 5.16 -10.25
N ASN A 153 -7.21 4.76 -11.10
CA ASN A 153 -8.48 5.48 -11.26
C ASN A 153 -9.38 5.27 -10.05
N THR A 154 -9.87 6.35 -9.47
CA THR A 154 -10.85 6.31 -8.36
C THR A 154 -12.25 5.92 -8.82
N ASN A 155 -12.51 5.92 -10.14
CA ASN A 155 -13.82 5.61 -10.77
C ASN A 155 -14.98 6.46 -10.24
N GLY A 156 -14.69 7.63 -9.68
CA GLY A 156 -15.68 8.55 -9.14
C GLY A 156 -15.11 9.94 -8.86
N SER A 157 -15.95 10.82 -8.37
CA SER A 157 -15.55 12.14 -7.87
C SER A 157 -15.10 12.05 -6.41
N GLN A 158 -14.30 13.02 -5.98
CA GLN A 158 -14.02 13.22 -4.56
C GLN A 158 -15.33 13.50 -3.82
N ARG A 159 -15.47 12.89 -2.65
CA ARG A 159 -16.63 13.06 -1.79
C ARG A 159 -16.22 13.64 -0.45
N ALA A 160 -17.12 14.43 0.15
CA ALA A 160 -16.94 14.90 1.51
C ALA A 160 -16.94 13.71 2.49
N MET A 161 -16.23 13.89 3.59
CA MET A 161 -16.25 12.94 4.72
C MET A 161 -17.58 13.11 5.47
N VAL A 162 -18.50 12.20 5.26
CA VAL A 162 -19.80 12.18 5.94
C VAL A 162 -19.73 11.17 7.10
N PRO A 163 -20.15 11.52 8.32
CA PRO A 163 -20.05 10.65 9.50
C PRO A 163 -21.19 9.62 9.50
N VAL A 164 -21.12 8.66 8.58
CA VAL A 164 -22.10 7.57 8.44
C VAL A 164 -21.64 6.24 9.03
N GLY A 165 -20.55 6.23 9.81
CA GLY A 165 -20.00 5.05 10.45
C GLY A 165 -19.15 4.15 9.55
N SER A 166 -18.79 4.60 8.34
CA SER A 166 -18.01 3.77 7.41
C SER A 166 -16.58 3.51 7.89
N TYR A 167 -15.98 4.43 8.60
CA TYR A 167 -14.62 4.26 9.14
C TYR A 167 -14.63 3.36 10.37
N GLU A 168 -15.63 3.49 11.21
CA GLU A 168 -15.82 2.68 12.41
C GLU A 168 -15.98 1.19 12.11
N THR A 169 -16.52 0.85 10.94
CA THR A 169 -16.68 -0.55 10.52
C THR A 169 -15.37 -1.22 10.09
N VAL A 170 -14.35 -0.45 9.73
CA VAL A 170 -13.10 -0.98 9.18
C VAL A 170 -11.88 -0.77 10.07
N VAL A 171 -11.98 0.12 11.05
CA VAL A 171 -10.91 0.38 12.03
C VAL A 171 -11.11 -0.52 13.25
N PRO A 172 -10.16 -1.43 13.54
CA PRO A 172 -10.32 -2.40 14.63
C PRO A 172 -9.91 -1.86 16.00
N GLN A 173 -9.28 -0.70 16.08
CA GLN A 173 -8.83 -0.08 17.31
C GLN A 173 -9.96 0.67 18.00
N ASP A 174 -9.86 0.80 19.33
CA ASP A 174 -10.84 1.48 20.17
C ASP A 174 -10.57 2.99 20.25
N TYR A 175 -10.85 3.70 19.17
CA TYR A 175 -10.90 5.15 19.09
C TYR A 175 -11.94 5.60 18.05
N LEU A 176 -12.23 6.88 17.98
CA LEU A 176 -13.24 7.44 17.07
C LEU A 176 -12.60 7.87 15.72
N PRO A 177 -12.49 6.99 14.72
CA PRO A 177 -11.72 7.27 13.52
C PRO A 177 -12.28 8.43 12.69
N THR A 178 -13.57 8.62 12.64
CA THR A 178 -14.18 9.76 11.92
C THR A 178 -13.76 11.08 12.54
N HIS A 179 -13.79 11.20 13.87
CA HIS A 179 -13.39 12.42 14.57
C HIS A 179 -11.90 12.69 14.40
N LEU A 180 -11.07 11.68 14.63
CA LEU A 180 -9.61 11.76 14.43
C LEU A 180 -9.24 12.22 13.02
N LEU A 181 -9.79 11.59 11.98
CA LEU A 181 -9.49 11.95 10.60
C LEU A 181 -9.95 13.36 10.25
N ARG A 182 -11.08 13.81 10.77
CA ARG A 182 -11.56 15.19 10.56
C ARG A 182 -10.66 16.21 11.26
N ALA A 183 -10.25 15.95 12.49
CA ALA A 183 -9.30 16.79 13.22
C ALA A 183 -7.98 16.92 12.46
N LEU A 184 -7.42 15.82 11.97
CA LEU A 184 -6.20 15.83 11.16
C LEU A 184 -6.33 16.60 9.85
N ILE A 185 -7.48 16.52 9.16
CA ILE A 185 -7.72 17.25 7.90
C ILE A 185 -7.76 18.77 8.14
N VAL A 186 -8.33 19.22 9.24
CA VAL A 186 -8.41 20.66 9.56
C VAL A 186 -7.19 21.16 10.35
N GLY A 187 -6.27 20.27 10.74
CA GLY A 187 -5.07 20.62 11.51
C GLY A 187 -5.33 20.91 12.97
N ASP A 188 -6.44 20.40 13.51
CA ASP A 188 -6.79 20.53 14.94
C ASP A 188 -6.11 19.38 15.71
N THR A 189 -4.94 19.68 16.27
CA THR A 189 -4.14 18.73 17.05
C THR A 189 -4.60 18.57 18.48
N GLU A 190 -5.49 19.43 18.98
CA GLU A 190 -6.06 19.29 20.33
C GLU A 190 -7.18 18.26 20.36
N MET A 191 -7.91 18.12 19.23
CA MET A 191 -8.98 17.15 19.07
C MET A 191 -8.53 15.82 18.48
N ALA A 192 -7.30 15.75 17.94
CA ALA A 192 -6.72 14.53 17.38
C ALA A 192 -6.03 13.70 18.46
#